data_75415b2b62485569ec403491a6f161ad
#
_entry.id   75415b2b62485569ec403491a6f161ad
#
_cell.length_a   1.000
_cell.length_b   1.000
_cell.length_c   1.000
_cell.angle_alpha   90.00
_cell.angle_beta   90.00
_cell.angle_gamma   90.00
#
_symmetry.space_group_name_H-M   'P 1'
#
loop_
_entity.id
_entity.type
_entity.pdbx_description
1 polymer ?
#
loop_
_entity_poly.entity_id
_entity_poly.type
_entity_poly.pdbx_seq_one_letter_code
_entity_poly.pdbx_strand_id
1 'polypeptide(L)'
;MNDILTYIYEQSCHNCIYGMGSTTIDDIKDYVQYQIENIISENELDIDIIELYVHGSRINGNPHKDSDLDVVLYYKGNMKEDSLFNILHDDEYKDELTYNKVYIDINPIRDEETGSLDSYIKKDKNYKK
;
A
#
# COMPACT_ATOMS: atom_id res chain seq x y z
N MET A 1 29.55 -3.37 5.68
CA MET A 1 29.67 -3.07 7.05
C MET A 1 28.40 -2.56 7.68
N ASN A 2 27.62 -1.91 6.93
CA ASN A 2 26.38 -1.32 7.44
C ASN A 2 25.23 -2.31 7.57
N ASP A 3 25.42 -3.53 7.06
CA ASP A 3 24.35 -4.53 7.07
C ASP A 3 23.94 -4.89 8.51
N ILE A 4 24.92 -5.02 9.39
CA ILE A 4 24.64 -5.36 10.78
C ILE A 4 23.90 -4.25 11.48
N LEU A 5 24.31 -3.00 11.27
CA LEU A 5 23.61 -1.86 11.86
C LEU A 5 22.20 -1.70 11.32
N THR A 6 22.04 -1.89 10.02
CA THR A 6 20.72 -1.83 9.39
C THR A 6 19.81 -2.92 9.96
N TYR A 7 20.34 -4.13 10.09
CA TYR A 7 19.56 -5.25 10.61
C TYR A 7 19.10 -4.95 12.06
N ILE A 8 20.02 -4.49 12.89
CA ILE A 8 19.70 -4.18 14.29
C ILE A 8 18.65 -3.07 14.37
N TYR A 9 18.81 -2.04 13.55
CA TYR A 9 17.87 -0.93 13.55
C TYR A 9 16.48 -1.38 13.14
N GLU A 10 16.38 -2.18 12.09
CA GLU A 10 15.09 -2.69 11.63
C GLU A 10 14.42 -3.60 12.65
N GLN A 11 15.22 -4.39 13.37
CA GLN A 11 14.69 -5.27 14.40
C GLN A 11 14.13 -4.49 15.57
N SER A 12 14.70 -3.35 15.89
CA SER A 12 14.26 -2.53 17.03
C SER A 12 13.18 -1.53 16.65
N CYS A 13 12.97 -1.31 15.36
CA CYS A 13 11.99 -0.34 14.90
C CYS A 13 10.60 -0.96 14.88
N HIS A 14 9.67 -0.36 15.64
CA HIS A 14 8.35 -0.93 15.84
C HIS A 14 7.44 -0.63 14.69
N ASN A 15 7.23 -0.99 13.67
CA ASN A 15 6.42 -0.70 12.49
C ASN A 15 7.26 -0.38 11.26
N CYS A 16 8.56 -0.67 11.33
CA CYS A 16 9.39 -0.49 10.15
C CYS A 16 9.11 -1.59 9.13
N ILE A 17 9.38 -1.26 7.88
CA ILE A 17 9.12 -2.15 6.74
C ILE A 17 10.42 -2.80 6.32
N TYR A 18 10.40 -4.12 6.15
CA TYR A 18 11.58 -4.87 5.77
C TYR A 18 12.18 -4.37 4.46
N GLY A 19 13.49 -4.12 4.49
CA GLY A 19 14.21 -3.70 3.29
C GLY A 19 14.04 -2.23 2.94
N MET A 20 13.38 -1.45 3.79
CA MET A 20 13.15 -0.04 3.54
C MET A 20 13.72 0.87 4.63
N GLY A 21 14.75 0.38 5.32
CA GLY A 21 15.46 1.18 6.32
C GLY A 21 14.54 1.59 7.45
N SER A 22 14.52 2.88 7.76
CA SER A 22 13.69 3.41 8.84
C SER A 22 12.28 3.77 8.42
N THR A 23 11.90 3.46 7.19
CA THR A 23 10.55 3.73 6.70
C THR A 23 9.51 2.95 7.51
N THR A 24 8.52 3.64 8.04
CA THR A 24 7.47 3.01 8.83
C THR A 24 6.20 2.83 7.99
N ILE A 25 5.26 2.05 8.53
CA ILE A 25 3.96 1.89 7.89
C ILE A 25 3.26 3.25 7.77
N ASP A 26 3.37 4.09 8.80
CA ASP A 26 2.75 5.43 8.76
C ASP A 26 3.38 6.30 7.68
N ASP A 27 4.69 6.20 7.49
CA ASP A 27 5.37 6.95 6.43
C ASP A 27 4.79 6.58 5.06
N ILE A 28 4.56 5.29 4.84
CA ILE A 28 3.99 4.82 3.59
C ILE A 28 2.55 5.28 3.42
N LYS A 29 1.75 5.19 4.49
CA LYS A 29 0.36 5.65 4.42
C LYS A 29 0.28 7.13 4.05
N ASP A 30 1.12 7.96 4.66
CA ASP A 30 1.13 9.39 4.36
C ASP A 30 1.53 9.64 2.91
N TYR A 31 2.57 8.96 2.45
CA TYR A 31 3.05 9.12 1.09
C TYR A 31 2.00 8.67 0.07
N VAL A 32 1.41 7.51 0.30
CA VAL A 32 0.42 6.93 -0.61
C VAL A 32 -0.84 7.80 -0.64
N GLN A 33 -1.28 8.26 0.51
CA GLN A 33 -2.46 9.12 0.56
C GLN A 33 -2.24 10.39 -0.25
N TYR A 34 -1.07 11.01 -0.09
CA TYR A 34 -0.75 12.21 -0.84
C TYR A 34 -0.78 11.93 -2.36
N GLN A 35 -0.17 10.84 -2.79
CA GLN A 35 -0.13 10.51 -4.20
C GLN A 35 -1.52 10.19 -4.75
N ILE A 36 -2.32 9.43 -4.00
CA ILE A 36 -3.68 9.09 -4.43
C ILE A 36 -4.53 10.35 -4.53
N GLU A 37 -4.41 11.27 -3.57
CA GLU A 37 -5.17 12.52 -3.62
C GLU A 37 -4.80 13.33 -4.85
N ASN A 38 -3.54 13.34 -5.23
CA ASN A 38 -3.12 14.01 -6.46
C ASN A 38 -3.72 13.34 -7.69
N ILE A 39 -3.76 12.01 -7.71
CA ILE A 39 -4.37 11.28 -8.83
C ILE A 39 -5.86 11.55 -8.92
N ILE A 40 -6.53 11.57 -7.77
CA ILE A 40 -7.96 11.91 -7.71
C ILE A 40 -8.22 13.29 -8.28
N SER A 41 -7.43 14.27 -7.88
CA SER A 41 -7.57 15.64 -8.33
C SER A 41 -7.27 15.76 -9.82
N GLU A 42 -6.21 15.13 -10.28
CA GLU A 42 -5.77 15.21 -11.66
C GLU A 42 -6.79 14.60 -12.62
N ASN A 43 -7.46 13.53 -12.20
CA ASN A 43 -8.45 12.84 -13.02
C ASN A 43 -9.90 13.23 -12.68
N GLU A 44 -10.07 14.15 -11.75
CA GLU A 44 -11.39 14.60 -11.30
C GLU A 44 -12.29 13.43 -10.88
N LEU A 45 -11.73 12.55 -10.06
CA LEU A 45 -12.44 11.35 -9.61
C LEU A 45 -13.37 11.66 -8.46
N ASP A 46 -14.56 11.03 -8.47
CA ASP A 46 -15.57 11.23 -7.42
C ASP A 46 -15.47 10.10 -6.40
N ILE A 47 -14.37 10.09 -5.67
CA ILE A 47 -14.14 9.10 -4.61
C ILE A 47 -13.49 9.78 -3.41
N ASP A 48 -13.67 9.16 -2.24
CA ASP A 48 -13.04 9.59 -1.00
C ASP A 48 -12.28 8.42 -0.39
N ILE A 49 -11.07 8.71 0.10
CA ILE A 49 -10.25 7.71 0.79
C ILE A 49 -10.80 7.53 2.20
N ILE A 50 -11.12 6.30 2.58
CA ILE A 50 -11.56 6.01 3.94
C ILE A 50 -10.38 5.55 4.77
N GLU A 51 -9.60 4.59 4.24
CA GLU A 51 -8.50 4.01 5.00
C GLU A 51 -7.50 3.37 4.06
N LEU A 52 -6.25 3.29 4.48
CA LEU A 52 -5.20 2.57 3.77
C LEU A 52 -4.70 1.43 4.66
N TYR A 53 -4.49 0.27 4.08
CA TYR A 53 -4.00 -0.90 4.81
C TYR A 53 -2.76 -1.44 4.10
N VAL A 54 -1.62 -1.39 4.79
CA VAL A 54 -0.33 -1.84 4.24
C VAL A 54 -0.11 -3.28 4.65
N HIS A 55 0.16 -4.16 3.69
CA HIS A 55 0.37 -5.57 3.98
C HIS A 55 1.35 -6.18 2.97
N GLY A 56 1.52 -7.51 3.03
CA GLY A 56 2.37 -8.21 2.10
C GLY A 56 3.64 -8.74 2.75
N SER A 57 4.55 -9.29 1.93
CA SER A 57 5.73 -9.97 2.44
C SER A 57 6.66 -9.05 3.22
N ARG A 58 6.76 -7.78 2.86
CA ARG A 58 7.63 -6.85 3.58
C ARG A 58 7.09 -6.54 4.99
N ILE A 59 5.80 -6.73 5.20
CA ILE A 59 5.20 -6.54 6.53
C ILE A 59 5.26 -7.84 7.33
N ASN A 60 5.12 -8.98 6.65
CA ASN A 60 5.07 -10.29 7.30
C ASN A 60 6.46 -10.84 7.62
N GLY A 61 7.52 -10.13 7.26
CA GLY A 61 8.88 -10.56 7.59
C GLY A 61 9.44 -11.61 6.65
N ASN A 62 8.89 -11.72 5.45
CA ASN A 62 9.34 -12.71 4.49
C ASN A 62 9.53 -12.10 3.11
N PRO A 63 10.28 -10.99 3.00
CA PRO A 63 10.40 -10.26 1.74
C PRO A 63 11.38 -10.93 0.78
N HIS A 64 11.11 -10.74 -0.50
CA HIS A 64 12.07 -11.02 -1.54
C HIS A 64 12.69 -9.69 -1.99
N LYS A 65 13.83 -9.78 -2.66
CA LYS A 65 14.54 -8.59 -3.11
C LYS A 65 13.66 -7.67 -3.96
N ASP A 66 12.84 -8.27 -4.81
CA ASP A 66 12.01 -7.51 -5.74
C ASP A 66 10.53 -7.46 -5.32
N SER A 67 10.24 -7.74 -4.06
CA SER A 67 8.86 -7.70 -3.58
C SER A 67 8.29 -6.30 -3.64
N ASP A 68 7.08 -6.19 -4.18
CA ASP A 68 6.33 -4.95 -4.14
C ASP A 68 5.75 -4.75 -2.74
N LEU A 69 5.36 -3.52 -2.45
CA LEU A 69 4.68 -3.22 -1.21
C LEU A 69 3.19 -3.14 -1.51
N ASP A 70 2.40 -4.00 -0.86
CA ASP A 70 0.97 -4.08 -1.13
C ASP A 70 0.19 -3.13 -0.22
N VAL A 71 -0.67 -2.32 -0.80
CA VAL A 71 -1.52 -1.39 -0.07
C VAL A 71 -2.95 -1.55 -0.56
N VAL A 72 -3.88 -1.75 0.39
CA VAL A 72 -5.31 -1.76 0.08
C VAL A 72 -5.85 -0.35 0.28
N LEU A 73 -6.53 0.16 -0.75
CA LEU A 73 -7.20 1.45 -0.67
C LEU A 73 -8.68 1.20 -0.45
N TYR A 74 -9.14 1.44 0.79
CA TYR A 74 -10.55 1.33 1.10
C TYR A 74 -11.17 2.72 0.86
N TYR A 75 -12.08 2.78 -0.09
CA TYR A 75 -12.63 4.06 -0.53
C TYR A 75 -14.15 3.99 -0.64
N LYS A 76 -14.78 5.15 -0.76
CA LYS A 76 -16.20 5.25 -1.06
C LYS A 76 -16.38 6.16 -2.27
N GLY A 77 -17.47 5.94 -3.01
CA GLY A 77 -17.75 6.73 -4.19
C GLY A 77 -18.37 5.86 -5.28
N ASN A 78 -18.69 6.49 -6.39
CA ASN A 78 -19.39 5.81 -7.46
C ASN A 78 -18.47 5.08 -8.44
N MET A 79 -17.17 5.27 -8.32
CA MET A 79 -16.23 4.62 -9.24
C MET A 79 -16.05 3.15 -8.88
N LYS A 80 -16.16 2.29 -9.88
CA LYS A 80 -15.97 0.84 -9.67
C LYS A 80 -14.51 0.53 -9.38
N GLU A 81 -14.29 -0.56 -8.62
CA GLU A 81 -12.93 -1.00 -8.26
C GLU A 81 -12.04 -1.20 -9.48
N ASP A 82 -12.56 -1.86 -10.52
CA ASP A 82 -11.78 -2.13 -11.73
C ASP A 82 -11.34 -0.85 -12.42
N SER A 83 -12.23 0.12 -12.49
CA SER A 83 -11.91 1.39 -13.14
C SER A 83 -10.83 2.15 -12.37
N LEU A 84 -10.94 2.16 -11.05
CA LEU A 84 -9.94 2.82 -10.22
C LEU A 84 -8.62 2.07 -10.27
N PHE A 85 -8.68 0.73 -10.25
CA PHE A 85 -7.49 -0.10 -10.37
C PHE A 85 -6.70 0.25 -11.64
N ASN A 86 -7.40 0.37 -12.76
CA ASN A 86 -6.73 0.67 -14.02
C ASN A 86 -6.05 2.04 -14.00
N ILE A 87 -6.65 3.03 -13.37
CA ILE A 87 -6.04 4.35 -13.25
C ILE A 87 -4.80 4.28 -12.36
N LEU A 88 -4.90 3.60 -11.23
CA LEU A 88 -3.79 3.50 -10.28
C LEU A 88 -2.62 2.68 -10.82
N HIS A 89 -2.88 1.82 -11.81
CA HIS A 89 -1.84 0.99 -12.41
C HIS A 89 -1.40 1.48 -13.78
N ASP A 90 -1.80 2.70 -14.15
CA ASP A 90 -1.34 3.31 -15.38
C ASP A 90 0.15 3.63 -15.27
N ASP A 91 0.89 3.36 -16.34
CA ASP A 91 2.33 3.62 -16.37
C ASP A 91 2.68 5.07 -16.04
N GLU A 92 1.75 5.98 -16.31
CA GLU A 92 1.92 7.39 -16.01
C GLU A 92 2.22 7.63 -14.52
N TYR A 93 1.69 6.79 -13.63
CA TYR A 93 1.84 6.98 -12.19
C TYR A 93 2.84 6.03 -11.54
N LYS A 94 3.55 5.25 -12.34
CA LYS A 94 4.45 4.23 -11.79
C LYS A 94 5.55 4.85 -10.93
N ASP A 95 6.14 5.95 -11.38
CA ASP A 95 7.23 6.59 -10.63
C ASP A 95 6.70 7.21 -9.33
N GLU A 96 5.53 7.83 -9.39
CA GLU A 96 4.91 8.43 -8.21
C GLU A 96 4.55 7.39 -7.17
N LEU A 97 4.23 6.17 -7.60
CA LEU A 97 3.86 5.09 -6.69
C LEU A 97 5.04 4.17 -6.41
N THR A 98 6.26 4.72 -6.46
CA THR A 98 7.48 4.02 -6.09
C THR A 98 8.16 4.81 -4.97
N TYR A 99 8.51 4.13 -3.89
CA TYR A 99 9.12 4.74 -2.72
C TYR A 99 10.36 3.95 -2.34
N ASN A 100 11.51 4.62 -2.23
CA ASN A 100 12.78 3.96 -1.92
C ASN A 100 13.03 2.77 -2.85
N LYS A 101 12.75 2.95 -4.14
CA LYS A 101 12.94 1.93 -5.19
C LYS A 101 12.00 0.73 -5.07
N VAL A 102 11.00 0.82 -4.22
CA VAL A 102 10.00 -0.24 -4.06
C VAL A 102 8.66 0.24 -4.64
N TYR A 103 8.13 -0.53 -5.58
CA TYR A 103 6.85 -0.19 -6.18
C TYR A 103 5.72 -0.47 -5.19
N ILE A 104 4.76 0.44 -5.12
CA ILE A 104 3.61 0.31 -4.25
C ILE A 104 2.42 -0.13 -5.10
N ASP A 105 1.97 -1.35 -4.86
CA ASP A 105 0.85 -1.96 -5.60
C ASP A 105 -0.43 -1.67 -4.83
N ILE A 106 -1.27 -0.81 -5.38
CA ILE A 106 -2.49 -0.37 -4.69
C ILE A 106 -3.69 -1.14 -5.19
N ASN A 107 -4.40 -1.79 -4.27
CA ASN A 107 -5.62 -2.55 -4.57
C ASN A 107 -6.83 -1.82 -3.99
N PRO A 108 -7.67 -1.20 -4.84
CA PRO A 108 -8.85 -0.49 -4.34
C PRO A 108 -10.00 -1.43 -4.02
N ILE A 109 -10.65 -1.19 -2.90
CA ILE A 109 -11.87 -1.92 -2.51
C ILE A 109 -12.93 -0.95 -2.01
N ARG A 110 -14.20 -1.30 -2.21
CA ARG A 110 -15.31 -0.53 -1.66
C ARG A 110 -16.41 -1.48 -1.22
N ASP A 111 -17.27 -0.97 -0.32
CA ASP A 111 -18.31 -1.80 0.30
C ASP A 111 -19.24 -2.46 -0.71
N GLU A 112 -19.58 -1.77 -1.78
CA GLU A 112 -20.54 -2.26 -2.75
C GLU A 112 -20.00 -3.39 -3.62
N GLU A 113 -18.70 -3.65 -3.58
CA GLU A 113 -18.09 -4.69 -4.39
C GLU A 113 -17.36 -5.70 -3.53
N THR A 114 -16.10 -5.45 -3.18
CA THR A 114 -15.32 -6.39 -2.37
C THR A 114 -15.84 -6.49 -0.94
N GLY A 115 -16.34 -5.39 -0.40
CA GLY A 115 -16.83 -5.35 0.96
C GLY A 115 -15.95 -4.48 1.85
N SER A 116 -16.18 -4.56 3.17
CA SER A 116 -15.47 -3.72 4.11
C SER A 116 -14.01 -4.11 4.26
N LEU A 117 -13.20 -3.16 4.71
CA LEU A 117 -11.79 -3.42 4.97
C LEU A 117 -11.62 -4.47 6.07
N ASP A 118 -12.48 -4.46 7.09
CA ASP A 118 -12.41 -5.45 8.15
C ASP A 118 -12.60 -6.86 7.60
N SER A 119 -13.56 -7.04 6.70
CA SER A 119 -13.78 -8.34 6.06
C SER A 119 -12.58 -8.75 5.23
N TYR A 120 -12.00 -7.81 4.51
CA TYR A 120 -10.83 -8.07 3.69
C TYR A 120 -9.65 -8.55 4.54
N ILE A 121 -9.40 -7.85 5.65
CA ILE A 121 -8.29 -8.20 6.54
C ILE A 121 -8.50 -9.58 7.14
N LYS A 122 -9.72 -9.93 7.52
CA LYS A 122 -10.02 -11.25 8.07
C LYS A 122 -9.76 -12.35 7.06
N LYS A 123 -10.16 -12.13 5.81
CA LYS A 123 -9.90 -13.10 4.74
C LYS A 123 -8.41 -13.27 4.48
N ASP A 124 -7.68 -12.17 4.49
CA ASP A 124 -6.25 -12.20 4.26
C ASP A 124 -5.54 -13.02 5.33
N LYS A 125 -5.90 -12.82 6.58
CA LYS A 125 -5.32 -13.57 7.70
C LYS A 125 -5.64 -15.05 7.59
N ASN A 126 -6.86 -15.39 7.24
CA ASN A 126 -7.27 -16.78 7.09
C ASN A 126 -6.57 -17.43 5.90
N TYR A 127 -6.43 -16.70 4.84
CA TYR A 127 -5.80 -17.21 3.64
C TYR A 127 -4.33 -17.58 3.87
N LYS A 128 -3.66 -16.85 4.71
CA LYS A 128 -2.22 -17.05 4.93
C LYS A 128 -1.89 -18.22 5.85
N LYS A 129 -2.86 -18.91 6.27
CA LYS A 129 -2.61 -20.16 7.00
C LYS A 129 -2.28 -21.30 6.03
#